data_8d0a61cb14e356937e7e26619285f2cb
#
_entry.id   8d0a61cb14e356937e7e26619285f2cb
#
_cell.length_a   1.000
_cell.length_b   1.000
_cell.length_c   1.000
_cell.angle_alpha   90.00
_cell.angle_beta   90.00
_cell.angle_gamma   90.00
#
_symmetry.space_group_name_H-M   'P 1'
#
loop_
_entity.id
_entity.type
_entity.pdbx_description
1 polymer ?
#
loop_
_entity_poly.entity_id
_entity_poly.type
_entity_poly.pdbx_seq_one_letter_code
_entity_poly.pdbx_strand_id
1 'polypeptide(L)'
;MNCSGCSPIHPIEDQGTLYMRPISPALLEALQKQGRHIEHSDGLIWMHFLNLESVQRCIEDILKIEATLPDMLTVQVTPLYGQADADSWISLSMQEARLKHADLVSVILEHQFSSHMQPIVDASEQIIGFEFLLRPAEQGRPFSAYELFEVARDTGLHSFLDRTARVAAIETSAVLLPHGVKRFVNFLPSSIYNPEYCLTHTFETIERLSLDPKDFVFEVVETEQIQHMSILQHIFEVYRSHGMSVALDDVGAGFSTIEVMNRLKPDFVKIDRSLIDHCDHDLNKQKQIINIVEMSRQFEGRVLAEGIERIEEFDFCRSVGIDLAQGYYFGKPTAYPPQGPYGKTSA
;
A
#
# COMPACT_ATOMS: atom_id res chain seq x y z
N MET A 1 -17.71 -8.05 -12.97
CA MET A 1 -17.19 -9.00 -11.96
C MET A 1 -16.82 -8.18 -10.75
N ASN A 2 -17.44 -8.41 -9.60
CA ASN A 2 -17.08 -7.70 -8.37
C ASN A 2 -15.75 -8.27 -7.86
N CYS A 3 -14.78 -7.41 -7.68
CA CYS A 3 -13.54 -7.74 -7.03
C CYS A 3 -13.80 -7.98 -5.53
N SER A 4 -13.44 -9.14 -4.99
CA SER A 4 -13.59 -9.41 -3.55
C SER A 4 -12.85 -8.40 -2.67
N GLY A 5 -11.75 -7.80 -3.16
CA GLY A 5 -11.03 -6.71 -2.51
C GLY A 5 -11.62 -5.31 -2.75
N CYS A 6 -12.68 -5.19 -3.56
CA CYS A 6 -13.36 -3.93 -3.88
C CYS A 6 -14.81 -3.86 -3.35
N SER A 7 -15.31 -4.95 -2.75
CA SER A 7 -16.65 -4.96 -2.14
C SER A 7 -16.70 -4.00 -0.95
N PRO A 8 -17.80 -3.28 -0.75
CA PRO A 8 -17.95 -2.41 0.41
C PRO A 8 -17.87 -3.25 1.69
N ILE A 9 -16.87 -2.96 2.49
CA ILE A 9 -16.69 -3.56 3.81
C ILE A 9 -17.17 -2.54 4.82
N HIS A 10 -18.07 -2.95 5.70
CA HIS A 10 -18.58 -2.09 6.75
C HIS A 10 -17.84 -2.35 8.07
N PRO A 11 -17.63 -1.32 8.90
CA PRO A 11 -17.17 -1.52 10.27
C PRO A 11 -18.08 -2.50 11.01
N ILE A 12 -17.50 -3.31 11.89
CA ILE A 12 -18.31 -4.23 12.72
C ILE A 12 -19.02 -3.40 13.78
N GLU A 13 -20.34 -3.45 13.78
CA GLU A 13 -21.16 -2.81 14.80
C GLU A 13 -21.06 -3.55 16.14
N ASP A 14 -21.39 -2.86 17.24
CA ASP A 14 -21.42 -3.47 18.60
C ASP A 14 -22.38 -4.64 18.71
N GLN A 15 -23.41 -4.69 17.87
CA GLN A 15 -24.39 -5.76 17.82
C GLN A 15 -24.49 -6.31 16.39
N GLY A 16 -24.65 -7.63 16.29
CA GLY A 16 -24.73 -8.23 14.96
C GLY A 16 -25.04 -9.70 14.98
N THR A 17 -24.94 -10.30 13.79
CA THR A 17 -25.08 -11.74 13.57
C THR A 17 -23.79 -12.27 12.96
N LEU A 18 -23.20 -13.27 13.61
CA LEU A 18 -22.05 -14.01 13.09
C LEU A 18 -22.54 -15.26 12.38
N TYR A 19 -22.31 -15.35 11.10
CA TYR A 19 -22.55 -16.52 10.26
C TYR A 19 -21.26 -17.30 10.07
N MET A 20 -21.35 -18.63 9.97
CA MET A 20 -20.22 -19.55 9.83
C MET A 20 -20.53 -20.67 8.84
N ARG A 21 -19.54 -21.07 8.03
CA ARG A 21 -19.59 -22.24 7.11
C ARG A 21 -18.18 -22.77 6.82
N PRO A 22 -17.99 -24.10 6.52
CA PRO A 22 -19.01 -25.14 6.53
C PRO A 22 -19.37 -25.57 7.96
N ILE A 23 -20.50 -26.23 8.11
CA ILE A 23 -20.91 -26.84 9.39
C ILE A 23 -20.09 -28.11 9.61
N SER A 24 -19.44 -28.24 10.77
CA SER A 24 -18.93 -29.51 11.26
C SER A 24 -19.74 -29.97 12.49
N PRO A 25 -20.02 -31.27 12.66
CA PRO A 25 -20.67 -31.77 13.87
C PRO A 25 -19.91 -31.44 15.15
N ALA A 26 -18.57 -31.46 15.08
CA ALA A 26 -17.69 -31.11 16.19
C ALA A 26 -17.84 -29.64 16.61
N LEU A 27 -17.93 -28.72 15.64
CA LEU A 27 -18.14 -27.29 15.88
C LEU A 27 -19.50 -27.05 16.55
N LEU A 28 -20.59 -27.67 16.03
CA LEU A 28 -21.92 -27.56 16.61
C LEU A 28 -21.95 -28.02 18.06
N GLU A 29 -21.42 -29.22 18.32
CA GLU A 29 -21.36 -29.77 19.66
C GLU A 29 -20.57 -28.90 20.63
N ALA A 30 -19.44 -28.36 20.17
CA ALA A 30 -18.60 -27.51 20.99
C ALA A 30 -19.27 -26.18 21.34
N LEU A 31 -19.93 -25.53 20.37
CA LEU A 31 -20.66 -24.28 20.61
C LEU A 31 -21.85 -24.48 21.54
N GLN A 32 -22.59 -25.61 21.40
CA GLN A 32 -23.69 -25.98 22.30
C GLN A 32 -23.21 -26.26 23.71
N LYS A 33 -22.07 -26.97 23.91
CA LYS A 33 -21.47 -27.21 25.23
C LYS A 33 -21.06 -25.92 25.93
N GLN A 34 -20.72 -24.87 25.19
CA GLN A 34 -20.41 -23.56 25.75
C GLN A 34 -21.67 -22.76 26.15
N GLY A 35 -22.87 -23.33 25.98
CA GLY A 35 -24.14 -22.68 26.31
C GLY A 35 -24.52 -21.54 25.38
N ARG A 36 -23.90 -21.49 24.17
CA ARG A 36 -24.22 -20.47 23.18
C ARG A 36 -25.54 -20.77 22.48
N HIS A 37 -26.35 -19.75 22.34
CA HIS A 37 -27.59 -19.86 21.54
C HIS A 37 -27.21 -19.76 20.06
N ILE A 38 -27.26 -20.89 19.37
CA ILE A 38 -26.94 -21.01 17.94
C ILE A 38 -28.15 -21.52 17.16
N GLU A 39 -28.29 -21.02 15.96
CA GLU A 39 -29.25 -21.50 14.97
C GLU A 39 -28.48 -22.09 13.78
N HIS A 40 -29.06 -23.02 13.07
CA HIS A 40 -28.46 -23.59 11.88
C HIS A 40 -29.50 -24.03 10.86
N SER A 41 -29.24 -23.79 9.58
CA SER A 41 -30.01 -24.24 8.43
C SER A 41 -29.14 -24.17 7.18
N ASP A 42 -29.45 -25.02 6.18
CA ASP A 42 -28.85 -24.96 4.83
C ASP A 42 -27.32 -24.90 4.79
N GLY A 43 -26.66 -25.57 5.70
CA GLY A 43 -25.19 -25.61 5.76
C GLY A 43 -24.56 -24.40 6.45
N LEU A 44 -25.35 -23.53 7.05
CA LEU A 44 -24.90 -22.37 7.82
C LEU A 44 -25.19 -22.54 9.31
N ILE A 45 -24.29 -22.04 10.15
CA ILE A 45 -24.52 -21.76 11.57
C ILE A 45 -24.55 -20.27 11.75
N TRP A 46 -25.42 -19.76 12.61
CA TRP A 46 -25.35 -18.36 13.02
C TRP A 46 -25.69 -18.16 14.48
N MET A 47 -25.19 -17.06 15.01
CA MET A 47 -25.48 -16.60 16.35
C MET A 47 -25.54 -15.07 16.41
N HIS A 48 -26.42 -14.56 17.25
CA HIS A 48 -26.49 -13.14 17.53
C HIS A 48 -25.53 -12.75 18.64
N PHE A 49 -24.88 -11.60 18.52
CA PHE A 49 -24.05 -11.02 19.58
C PHE A 49 -24.53 -9.60 19.89
N LEU A 50 -24.36 -9.19 21.14
CA LEU A 50 -24.84 -7.89 21.65
C LEU A 50 -23.69 -6.97 22.05
N ASN A 51 -22.45 -7.39 21.89
CA ASN A 51 -21.23 -6.58 22.04
C ASN A 51 -20.05 -7.27 21.36
N LEU A 52 -19.05 -6.47 20.96
CA LEU A 52 -17.85 -6.96 20.28
C LEU A 52 -17.04 -7.96 21.12
N GLU A 53 -16.98 -7.78 22.45
CA GLU A 53 -16.26 -8.68 23.33
C GLU A 53 -16.83 -10.12 23.27
N SER A 54 -18.14 -10.26 23.17
CA SER A 54 -18.80 -11.58 23.10
C SER A 54 -18.52 -12.31 21.80
N VAL A 55 -18.49 -11.61 20.65
CA VAL A 55 -18.14 -12.22 19.36
C VAL A 55 -16.65 -12.51 19.27
N GLN A 56 -15.81 -11.65 19.80
CA GLN A 56 -14.36 -11.88 19.86
C GLN A 56 -14.04 -13.15 20.64
N ARG A 57 -14.56 -13.30 21.86
CA ARG A 57 -14.40 -14.53 22.66
C ARG A 57 -14.92 -15.76 21.93
N CYS A 58 -16.03 -15.62 21.19
CA CYS A 58 -16.56 -16.73 20.41
C CYS A 58 -15.56 -17.19 19.34
N ILE A 59 -15.01 -16.26 18.59
CA ILE A 59 -14.03 -16.55 17.52
C ILE A 59 -12.76 -17.17 18.11
N GLU A 60 -12.24 -16.62 19.21
CA GLU A 60 -11.08 -17.18 19.92
C GLU A 60 -11.33 -18.63 20.40
N ASP A 61 -12.53 -18.92 20.89
CA ASP A 61 -12.88 -20.27 21.32
C ASP A 61 -13.02 -21.25 20.14
N ILE A 62 -13.58 -20.79 19.02
CA ILE A 62 -13.68 -21.58 17.77
C ILE A 62 -12.28 -21.89 17.23
N LEU A 63 -11.38 -20.91 17.20
CA LEU A 63 -9.98 -21.11 16.79
C LEU A 63 -9.25 -22.15 17.63
N LYS A 64 -9.52 -22.23 18.95
CA LYS A 64 -8.97 -23.27 19.82
C LYS A 64 -9.50 -24.66 19.50
N ILE A 65 -10.78 -24.74 19.10
CA ILE A 65 -11.44 -26.01 18.73
C ILE A 65 -10.93 -26.52 17.39
N GLU A 66 -10.79 -25.60 16.41
CA GLU A 66 -10.38 -25.93 15.03
C GLU A 66 -8.88 -25.64 14.79
N ALA A 67 -8.04 -25.75 15.82
CA ALA A 67 -6.60 -25.42 15.77
C ALA A 67 -5.81 -26.09 14.63
N THR A 68 -6.37 -27.10 13.96
CA THR A 68 -5.75 -27.79 12.81
C THR A 68 -6.19 -27.27 11.45
N LEU A 69 -7.30 -26.51 11.35
CA LEU A 69 -7.88 -26.10 10.08
C LEU A 69 -8.59 -24.71 10.14
N PRO A 70 -8.00 -23.65 10.75
CA PRO A 70 -8.67 -22.36 10.90
C PRO A 70 -9.02 -21.67 9.57
N ASP A 71 -8.28 -21.95 8.51
CA ASP A 71 -8.48 -21.32 7.20
C ASP A 71 -9.60 -21.98 6.36
N MET A 72 -10.13 -23.10 6.78
CA MET A 72 -11.26 -23.75 6.10
C MET A 72 -12.63 -23.19 6.54
N LEU A 73 -12.70 -22.66 7.76
CA LEU A 73 -13.92 -22.04 8.27
C LEU A 73 -14.01 -20.59 7.79
N THR A 74 -15.07 -20.29 7.06
CA THR A 74 -15.35 -18.92 6.64
C THR A 74 -16.51 -18.34 7.45
N VAL A 75 -16.40 -17.05 7.72
CA VAL A 75 -17.37 -16.31 8.53
C VAL A 75 -17.81 -15.04 7.84
N GLN A 76 -18.97 -14.59 8.21
CA GLN A 76 -19.51 -13.28 7.83
C GLN A 76 -20.17 -12.63 9.03
N VAL A 77 -19.91 -11.36 9.25
CA VAL A 77 -20.61 -10.55 10.25
C VAL A 77 -21.57 -9.60 9.54
N THR A 78 -22.82 -9.58 9.98
CA THR A 78 -23.86 -8.68 9.48
C THR A 78 -24.43 -7.84 10.63
N PRO A 79 -25.13 -6.74 10.35
CA PRO A 79 -25.95 -6.07 11.37
C PRO A 79 -26.90 -7.07 12.05
N LEU A 80 -27.40 -6.73 13.24
CA LEU A 80 -28.30 -7.59 13.99
C LEU A 80 -29.54 -7.95 13.16
N TYR A 81 -29.81 -9.26 13.05
CA TYR A 81 -30.85 -9.86 12.17
C TYR A 81 -30.64 -9.63 10.65
N GLY A 82 -29.47 -9.10 10.24
CA GLY A 82 -29.10 -9.06 8.82
C GLY A 82 -28.93 -10.46 8.24
N GLN A 83 -29.14 -10.62 6.94
CA GLN A 83 -28.93 -11.89 6.24
C GLN A 83 -27.51 -11.96 5.68
N ALA A 84 -26.94 -13.18 5.66
CA ALA A 84 -25.68 -13.42 4.99
C ALA A 84 -25.84 -13.24 3.47
N ASP A 85 -24.86 -12.58 2.85
CA ASP A 85 -24.75 -12.45 1.39
C ASP A 85 -23.80 -13.51 0.80
N ALA A 86 -23.67 -13.53 -0.53
CA ALA A 86 -22.82 -14.50 -1.21
C ALA A 86 -21.34 -14.14 -1.19
N ASP A 87 -21.00 -12.86 -1.06
CA ASP A 87 -19.69 -12.31 -1.47
C ASP A 87 -18.79 -11.88 -0.31
N SER A 88 -19.32 -11.64 0.90
CA SER A 88 -18.59 -11.03 2.02
C SER A 88 -18.00 -12.04 3.02
N TRP A 89 -17.72 -13.27 2.57
CA TRP A 89 -17.16 -14.32 3.41
C TRP A 89 -15.64 -14.20 3.51
N ILE A 90 -15.12 -14.24 4.74
CA ILE A 90 -13.68 -14.20 5.02
C ILE A 90 -13.27 -15.39 5.92
N SER A 91 -11.97 -15.68 5.99
CA SER A 91 -11.48 -16.70 6.92
C SER A 91 -11.72 -16.28 8.37
N LEU A 92 -11.82 -17.28 9.26
CA LEU A 92 -11.98 -17.03 10.69
C LEU A 92 -10.79 -16.22 11.26
N SER A 93 -9.57 -16.49 10.78
CA SER A 93 -8.35 -15.77 11.15
C SER A 93 -8.38 -14.29 10.74
N MET A 94 -8.87 -13.98 9.55
CA MET A 94 -9.07 -12.59 9.13
C MET A 94 -10.12 -11.88 9.99
N GLN A 95 -11.19 -12.57 10.38
CA GLN A 95 -12.22 -11.99 11.24
C GLN A 95 -11.69 -11.74 12.66
N GLU A 96 -10.88 -12.65 13.21
CA GLU A 96 -10.18 -12.43 14.48
C GLU A 96 -9.27 -11.20 14.40
N ALA A 97 -8.45 -11.10 13.35
CA ALA A 97 -7.57 -9.96 13.12
C ALA A 97 -8.35 -8.64 13.03
N ARG A 98 -9.51 -8.61 12.35
CA ARG A 98 -10.39 -7.43 12.28
C ARG A 98 -10.91 -6.99 13.64
N LEU A 99 -11.29 -7.92 14.51
CA LEU A 99 -11.75 -7.61 15.85
C LEU A 99 -10.58 -7.15 16.75
N LYS A 100 -9.45 -7.83 16.67
CA LYS A 100 -8.24 -7.49 17.43
C LYS A 100 -7.70 -6.10 17.10
N HIS A 101 -7.77 -5.69 15.84
CA HIS A 101 -7.27 -4.42 15.32
C HIS A 101 -8.41 -3.49 14.86
N ALA A 102 -9.59 -3.57 15.53
CA ALA A 102 -10.80 -2.86 15.12
C ALA A 102 -10.58 -1.34 14.92
N ASP A 103 -9.71 -0.77 15.71
CA ASP A 103 -9.34 0.64 15.66
C ASP A 103 -8.54 1.01 14.39
N LEU A 104 -7.55 0.20 13.96
CA LEU A 104 -6.83 0.41 12.70
C LEU A 104 -7.70 0.02 11.49
N VAL A 105 -8.56 -0.98 11.64
CA VAL A 105 -9.59 -1.32 10.64
C VAL A 105 -10.51 -0.11 10.40
N SER A 106 -10.96 0.57 11.46
CA SER A 106 -11.76 1.81 11.33
C SER A 106 -10.99 2.91 10.59
N VAL A 107 -9.69 3.11 10.92
CA VAL A 107 -8.82 4.06 10.19
C VAL A 107 -8.81 3.77 8.69
N ILE A 108 -8.71 2.49 8.30
CA ILE A 108 -8.69 2.08 6.89
C ILE A 108 -10.04 2.34 6.23
N LEU A 109 -11.13 1.87 6.83
CA LEU A 109 -12.48 1.93 6.24
C LEU A 109 -13.05 3.33 6.17
N GLU A 110 -12.73 4.18 7.15
CA GLU A 110 -13.18 5.57 7.24
C GLU A 110 -12.20 6.56 6.61
N HIS A 111 -11.11 6.06 5.99
CA HIS A 111 -10.08 6.89 5.34
C HIS A 111 -9.48 7.94 6.28
N GLN A 112 -9.24 7.59 7.55
CA GLN A 112 -8.69 8.51 8.56
C GLN A 112 -7.16 8.67 8.39
N PHE A 113 -6.73 8.94 7.18
CA PHE A 113 -5.33 9.16 6.80
C PHE A 113 -5.21 10.34 5.84
N SER A 114 -3.99 10.82 5.69
CA SER A 114 -3.60 11.93 4.81
C SER A 114 -2.35 11.55 4.02
N SER A 115 -2.03 12.35 3.01
CA SER A 115 -0.80 12.23 2.24
C SER A 115 0.10 13.40 2.55
N HIS A 116 1.32 13.13 3.07
CA HIS A 116 2.36 14.14 3.20
C HIS A 116 3.27 14.09 1.99
N MET A 117 3.80 15.22 1.61
CA MET A 117 4.66 15.40 0.44
C MET A 117 6.10 15.62 0.87
N GLN A 118 7.02 14.81 0.34
CA GLN A 118 8.46 15.01 0.51
C GLN A 118 9.06 15.51 -0.80
N PRO A 119 9.83 16.61 -0.79
CA PRO A 119 10.38 17.19 -2.01
C PRO A 119 11.43 16.30 -2.66
N ILE A 120 11.37 16.23 -3.99
CA ILE A 120 12.36 15.61 -4.86
C ILE A 120 12.98 16.73 -5.70
N VAL A 121 14.30 16.82 -5.66
CA VAL A 121 15.06 17.88 -6.32
C VAL A 121 15.93 17.34 -7.46
N ASP A 122 16.27 18.20 -8.40
CA ASP A 122 17.29 17.94 -9.42
C ASP A 122 18.72 18.28 -8.93
N ALA A 123 19.72 18.09 -9.81
CA ALA A 123 21.11 18.41 -9.52
C ALA A 123 21.37 19.91 -9.22
N SER A 124 20.43 20.79 -9.50
CA SER A 124 20.46 22.23 -9.20
C SER A 124 19.65 22.60 -7.95
N GLU A 125 19.24 21.62 -7.17
CA GLU A 125 18.38 21.74 -5.97
C GLU A 125 16.99 22.35 -6.26
N GLN A 126 16.55 22.33 -7.52
CA GLN A 126 15.19 22.75 -7.85
C GLN A 126 14.21 21.61 -7.60
N ILE A 127 13.13 21.90 -6.88
CA ILE A 127 12.05 20.93 -6.65
C ILE A 127 11.38 20.61 -7.98
N ILE A 128 11.45 19.36 -8.41
CA ILE A 128 10.81 18.88 -9.65
C ILE A 128 9.58 18.01 -9.38
N GLY A 129 9.42 17.54 -8.16
CA GLY A 129 8.32 16.66 -7.76
C GLY A 129 8.24 16.44 -6.27
N PHE A 130 7.28 15.61 -5.90
CA PHE A 130 7.07 15.19 -4.53
C PHE A 130 6.70 13.71 -4.48
N GLU A 131 7.23 13.01 -3.47
CA GLU A 131 6.73 11.70 -3.08
C GLU A 131 5.57 11.86 -2.09
N PHE A 132 4.50 11.09 -2.30
CA PHE A 132 3.30 11.09 -1.48
C PHE A 132 3.35 9.94 -0.48
N LEU A 133 3.47 10.29 0.78
CA LEU A 133 3.68 9.37 1.89
C LEU A 133 2.45 9.33 2.80
N LEU A 134 1.89 8.13 2.98
CA LEU A 134 0.72 7.91 3.86
C LEU A 134 1.05 8.29 5.31
N ARG A 135 0.18 9.10 5.92
CA ARG A 135 0.30 9.58 7.30
C ARG A 135 -1.08 9.57 7.98
N PRO A 136 -1.14 9.54 9.32
CA PRO A 136 -2.38 9.77 10.04
C PRO A 136 -3.02 11.10 9.63
N ALA A 137 -4.35 11.16 9.61
CA ALA A 137 -5.06 12.44 9.52
C ALA A 137 -4.72 13.32 10.73
N GLU A 138 -4.80 14.66 10.58
CA GLU A 138 -4.37 15.64 11.60
C GLU A 138 -5.00 15.41 12.98
N GLN A 139 -6.28 15.02 13.01
CA GLN A 139 -7.02 14.68 14.23
C GLN A 139 -7.29 13.18 14.35
N GLY A 140 -6.65 12.36 13.50
CA GLY A 140 -6.81 10.92 13.48
C GLY A 140 -5.94 10.20 14.51
N ARG A 141 -6.19 8.89 14.65
CA ARG A 141 -5.36 8.02 15.48
C ARG A 141 -3.94 7.93 14.90
N PRO A 142 -2.89 8.02 15.75
CA PRO A 142 -1.52 7.79 15.30
C PRO A 142 -1.31 6.35 14.82
N PHE A 143 -0.61 6.18 13.71
CA PHE A 143 -0.12 4.90 13.20
C PHE A 143 1.15 5.11 12.39
N SER A 144 1.94 4.06 12.19
CA SER A 144 2.96 4.01 11.14
C SER A 144 2.39 3.41 9.87
N ALA A 145 2.84 3.86 8.70
CA ALA A 145 2.39 3.27 7.43
C ALA A 145 2.64 1.75 7.40
N TYR A 146 3.80 1.31 7.88
CA TYR A 146 4.15 -0.11 7.99
C TYR A 146 3.11 -0.88 8.82
N GLU A 147 2.79 -0.43 10.03
CA GLU A 147 1.79 -1.06 10.90
C GLU A 147 0.41 -1.14 10.24
N LEU A 148 -0.02 -0.04 9.58
CA LEU A 148 -1.31 -0.01 8.91
C LEU A 148 -1.40 -1.01 7.75
N PHE A 149 -0.33 -1.15 6.95
CA PHE A 149 -0.29 -2.12 5.87
C PHE A 149 -0.19 -3.57 6.36
N GLU A 150 0.52 -3.85 7.46
CA GLU A 150 0.52 -5.18 8.11
C GLU A 150 -0.89 -5.56 8.58
N VAL A 151 -1.56 -4.66 9.31
CA VAL A 151 -2.95 -4.89 9.73
C VAL A 151 -3.88 -5.05 8.52
N ALA A 152 -3.71 -4.25 7.47
CA ALA A 152 -4.49 -4.39 6.25
C ALA A 152 -4.30 -5.77 5.59
N ARG A 153 -3.08 -6.33 5.62
CA ARG A 153 -2.80 -7.67 5.10
C ARG A 153 -3.50 -8.74 5.92
N ASP A 154 -3.34 -8.71 7.25
CA ASP A 154 -3.93 -9.69 8.18
C ASP A 154 -5.46 -9.67 8.16
N THR A 155 -6.05 -8.50 7.89
CA THR A 155 -7.50 -8.29 7.86
C THR A 155 -8.13 -8.43 6.48
N GLY A 156 -7.33 -8.71 5.43
CA GLY A 156 -7.78 -8.80 4.05
C GLY A 156 -8.18 -7.45 3.43
N LEU A 157 -7.68 -6.33 3.99
CA LEU A 157 -7.97 -4.96 3.54
C LEU A 157 -6.86 -4.35 2.70
N HIS A 158 -5.78 -5.09 2.41
CA HIS A 158 -4.58 -4.52 1.77
C HIS A 158 -4.86 -3.89 0.39
N SER A 159 -5.67 -4.54 -0.46
CA SER A 159 -6.03 -3.98 -1.76
C SER A 159 -6.95 -2.75 -1.64
N PHE A 160 -7.81 -2.73 -0.63
CA PHE A 160 -8.65 -1.57 -0.33
C PHE A 160 -7.81 -0.39 0.16
N LEU A 161 -6.91 -0.61 1.12
CA LEU A 161 -6.02 0.43 1.65
C LEU A 161 -5.10 0.99 0.55
N ASP A 162 -4.42 0.14 -0.22
CA ASP A 162 -3.54 0.56 -1.30
C ASP A 162 -4.27 1.45 -2.32
N ARG A 163 -5.45 1.01 -2.77
CA ARG A 163 -6.27 1.80 -3.70
C ARG A 163 -6.68 3.15 -3.12
N THR A 164 -7.19 3.17 -1.89
CA THR A 164 -7.69 4.41 -1.28
C THR A 164 -6.57 5.36 -0.92
N ALA A 165 -5.41 4.87 -0.49
CA ALA A 165 -4.20 5.67 -0.26
C ALA A 165 -3.70 6.31 -1.58
N ARG A 166 -3.67 5.53 -2.67
CA ARG A 166 -3.28 6.02 -4.00
C ARG A 166 -4.23 7.10 -4.52
N VAL A 167 -5.55 6.87 -4.40
CA VAL A 167 -6.56 7.88 -4.79
C VAL A 167 -6.41 9.14 -3.94
N ALA A 168 -6.25 9.02 -2.62
CA ALA A 168 -6.04 10.16 -1.72
C ALA A 168 -4.78 10.98 -2.08
N ALA A 169 -3.69 10.31 -2.46
CA ALA A 169 -2.47 10.98 -2.94
C ALA A 169 -2.74 11.80 -4.21
N ILE A 170 -3.46 11.21 -5.19
CA ILE A 170 -3.83 11.90 -6.43
C ILE A 170 -4.71 13.11 -6.14
N GLU A 171 -5.76 12.97 -5.32
CA GLU A 171 -6.67 14.06 -4.95
C GLU A 171 -5.96 15.18 -4.18
N THR A 172 -5.08 14.82 -3.24
CA THR A 172 -4.23 15.80 -2.53
C THR A 172 -3.35 16.57 -3.51
N SER A 173 -2.74 15.87 -4.47
CA SER A 173 -1.87 16.48 -5.48
C SER A 173 -2.60 17.47 -6.38
N ALA A 174 -3.86 17.19 -6.71
CA ALA A 174 -4.69 18.04 -7.55
C ALA A 174 -4.96 19.41 -6.93
N VAL A 175 -5.10 19.43 -5.60
CA VAL A 175 -5.37 20.65 -4.83
C VAL A 175 -4.12 21.49 -4.60
N LEU A 176 -2.97 20.82 -4.38
CA LEU A 176 -1.78 21.46 -3.83
C LEU A 176 -0.66 21.71 -4.83
N LEU A 177 -0.64 21.00 -5.96
CA LEU A 177 0.46 21.08 -6.91
C LEU A 177 -0.01 21.58 -8.30
N PRO A 178 0.76 22.47 -8.92
CA PRO A 178 0.51 22.88 -10.31
C PRO A 178 0.82 21.74 -11.29
N HIS A 179 0.37 21.90 -12.55
CA HIS A 179 0.78 21.02 -13.65
C HIS A 179 2.29 21.10 -13.92
N GLY A 180 2.87 19.98 -14.36
CA GLY A 180 4.30 19.87 -14.70
C GLY A 180 5.19 19.55 -13.50
N VAL A 181 4.64 19.43 -12.28
CA VAL A 181 5.34 18.93 -11.09
C VAL A 181 5.12 17.44 -10.98
N LYS A 182 6.20 16.64 -10.85
CA LYS A 182 6.10 15.18 -10.74
C LYS A 182 5.46 14.75 -9.43
N ARG A 183 4.65 13.69 -9.49
CA ARG A 183 3.88 13.10 -8.40
C ARG A 183 4.26 11.65 -8.29
N PHE A 184 5.10 11.33 -7.31
CA PHE A 184 5.54 9.97 -7.03
C PHE A 184 4.56 9.33 -6.05
N VAL A 185 3.90 8.27 -6.48
CA VAL A 185 2.80 7.62 -5.75
C VAL A 185 3.05 6.13 -5.61
N ASN A 186 3.11 5.69 -4.38
CA ASN A 186 3.35 4.29 -4.03
C ASN A 186 2.19 3.37 -4.41
N PHE A 187 2.50 2.12 -4.79
CA PHE A 187 1.53 1.04 -4.95
C PHE A 187 2.12 -0.31 -4.54
N LEU A 188 1.24 -1.23 -4.11
CA LEU A 188 1.60 -2.61 -3.77
C LEU A 188 1.27 -3.55 -4.94
N PRO A 189 2.25 -4.26 -5.51
CA PRO A 189 1.99 -5.24 -6.59
C PRO A 189 0.98 -6.32 -6.21
N SER A 190 1.02 -6.80 -4.97
CA SER A 190 0.09 -7.82 -4.45
C SER A 190 -1.36 -7.36 -4.38
N SER A 191 -1.60 -6.05 -4.38
CA SER A 191 -2.94 -5.48 -4.43
C SER A 191 -3.54 -5.48 -5.84
N ILE A 192 -2.73 -5.71 -6.88
CA ILE A 192 -3.09 -5.58 -8.29
C ILE A 192 -3.01 -6.95 -8.97
N TYR A 193 -4.07 -7.72 -8.92
CA TYR A 193 -4.16 -9.06 -9.56
C TYR A 193 -4.63 -9.01 -11.02
N ASN A 194 -5.34 -7.97 -11.43
CA ASN A 194 -5.75 -7.67 -12.82
C ASN A 194 -5.54 -6.17 -13.06
N PRO A 195 -4.41 -5.77 -13.67
CA PRO A 195 -4.04 -4.35 -13.83
C PRO A 195 -5.10 -3.53 -14.55
N GLU A 196 -5.70 -4.05 -15.63
CA GLU A 196 -6.70 -3.32 -16.42
C GLU A 196 -7.95 -2.99 -15.61
N TYR A 197 -8.27 -3.80 -14.60
CA TYR A 197 -9.42 -3.59 -13.73
C TYR A 197 -9.03 -2.87 -12.44
N CYS A 198 -7.97 -3.33 -11.76
CA CYS A 198 -7.59 -2.79 -10.43
C CYS A 198 -7.11 -1.33 -10.51
N LEU A 199 -6.56 -0.90 -11.66
CA LEU A 199 -6.07 0.47 -11.87
C LEU A 199 -7.13 1.43 -12.43
N THR A 200 -8.32 0.97 -12.80
CA THR A 200 -9.39 1.81 -13.34
C THR A 200 -9.67 3.03 -12.46
N HIS A 201 -9.79 2.84 -11.14
CA HIS A 201 -10.04 3.94 -10.21
C HIS A 201 -8.92 4.98 -10.20
N THR A 202 -7.67 4.56 -10.43
CA THR A 202 -6.51 5.47 -10.53
C THR A 202 -6.66 6.34 -11.79
N PHE A 203 -6.91 5.71 -12.92
CA PHE A 203 -7.03 6.40 -14.21
C PHE A 203 -8.25 7.33 -14.26
N GLU A 204 -9.41 6.85 -13.81
CA GLU A 204 -10.64 7.66 -13.69
C GLU A 204 -10.45 8.87 -12.76
N THR A 205 -9.69 8.72 -11.68
CA THR A 205 -9.42 9.84 -10.76
C THR A 205 -8.55 10.90 -11.42
N ILE A 206 -7.48 10.49 -12.13
CA ILE A 206 -6.59 11.41 -12.88
C ILE A 206 -7.38 12.15 -13.96
N GLU A 207 -8.21 11.44 -14.72
CA GLU A 207 -9.07 12.00 -15.76
C GLU A 207 -10.11 12.96 -15.17
N ARG A 208 -10.85 12.55 -14.15
CA ARG A 208 -11.87 13.35 -13.45
C ARG A 208 -11.32 14.66 -12.91
N LEU A 209 -10.08 14.66 -12.44
CA LEU A 209 -9.41 15.84 -11.90
C LEU A 209 -8.66 16.64 -12.99
N SER A 210 -8.74 16.22 -14.25
CA SER A 210 -8.06 16.85 -15.39
C SER A 210 -6.55 17.02 -15.19
N LEU A 211 -5.90 16.03 -14.56
CA LEU A 211 -4.45 16.02 -14.33
C LEU A 211 -3.73 15.44 -15.56
N ASP A 212 -2.50 15.89 -15.80
CA ASP A 212 -1.67 15.31 -16.88
C ASP A 212 -1.08 13.97 -16.41
N PRO A 213 -1.38 12.83 -17.08
CA PRO A 213 -0.78 11.54 -16.74
C PRO A 213 0.74 11.55 -16.71
N LYS A 214 1.38 12.37 -17.54
CA LYS A 214 2.85 12.50 -17.57
C LYS A 214 3.45 13.01 -16.27
N ASP A 215 2.67 13.68 -15.43
CA ASP A 215 3.14 14.17 -14.15
C ASP A 215 3.26 13.05 -13.10
N PHE A 216 2.66 11.87 -13.35
CA PHE A 216 2.63 10.76 -12.40
C PHE A 216 3.76 9.76 -12.61
N VAL A 217 4.35 9.35 -11.49
CA VAL A 217 5.32 8.25 -11.39
C VAL A 217 4.78 7.29 -10.35
N PHE A 218 4.46 6.06 -10.74
CA PHE A 218 3.99 5.04 -9.81
C PHE A 218 5.15 4.17 -9.35
N GLU A 219 5.35 4.11 -8.02
CA GLU A 219 6.47 3.44 -7.39
C GLU A 219 6.07 2.09 -6.83
N VAL A 220 6.80 1.04 -7.23
CA VAL A 220 6.62 -0.27 -6.62
C VAL A 220 7.32 -0.33 -5.27
N VAL A 221 6.52 -0.51 -4.21
CA VAL A 221 7.03 -0.72 -2.85
C VAL A 221 7.44 -2.17 -2.67
N GLU A 222 8.69 -2.38 -2.27
CA GLU A 222 9.33 -3.70 -2.23
C GLU A 222 9.02 -4.53 -0.98
N THR A 223 8.00 -4.30 -0.23
CA THR A 223 7.74 -5.11 0.98
C THR A 223 7.40 -6.58 0.70
N GLU A 224 7.29 -6.99 -0.56
CA GLU A 224 6.88 -8.37 -0.93
C GLU A 224 7.85 -9.01 -1.90
N GLN A 225 8.19 -10.29 -1.66
CA GLN A 225 8.87 -11.11 -2.67
C GLN A 225 8.07 -11.04 -3.96
N ILE A 226 8.66 -10.49 -5.02
CA ILE A 226 8.06 -10.44 -6.35
C ILE A 226 7.99 -11.89 -6.88
N GLN A 227 6.97 -12.62 -6.43
CA GLN A 227 6.76 -14.02 -6.83
C GLN A 227 6.44 -14.17 -8.32
N HIS A 228 5.94 -13.08 -8.93
CA HIS A 228 5.49 -13.08 -10.33
C HIS A 228 5.99 -11.86 -11.09
N MET A 229 7.25 -11.90 -11.51
CA MET A 229 7.87 -10.83 -12.30
C MET A 229 7.05 -10.44 -13.55
N SER A 230 6.36 -11.39 -14.17
CA SER A 230 5.52 -11.13 -15.34
C SER A 230 4.31 -10.24 -15.01
N ILE A 231 3.74 -10.37 -13.81
CA ILE A 231 2.63 -9.52 -13.38
C ILE A 231 3.12 -8.08 -13.19
N LEU A 232 4.29 -7.90 -12.55
CA LEU A 232 4.86 -6.58 -12.34
C LEU A 232 5.25 -5.91 -13.66
N GLN A 233 5.81 -6.67 -14.62
CA GLN A 233 6.07 -6.17 -15.98
C GLN A 233 4.76 -5.68 -16.63
N HIS A 234 3.69 -6.47 -16.52
CA HIS A 234 2.39 -6.11 -17.08
C HIS A 234 1.79 -4.86 -16.39
N ILE A 235 1.90 -4.73 -15.05
CA ILE A 235 1.50 -3.51 -14.34
C ILE A 235 2.25 -2.28 -14.90
N PHE A 236 3.56 -2.40 -15.11
CA PHE A 236 4.37 -1.31 -15.68
C PHE A 236 3.91 -0.93 -17.11
N GLU A 237 3.62 -1.94 -17.95
CA GLU A 237 3.11 -1.72 -19.30
C GLU A 237 1.75 -1.00 -19.28
N VAL A 238 0.85 -1.37 -18.37
CA VAL A 238 -0.46 -0.74 -18.24
C VAL A 238 -0.32 0.74 -17.81
N TYR A 239 0.50 1.05 -16.81
CA TYR A 239 0.76 2.45 -16.43
C TYR A 239 1.33 3.26 -17.60
N ARG A 240 2.35 2.73 -18.30
CA ARG A 240 2.98 3.41 -19.45
C ARG A 240 2.01 3.59 -20.61
N SER A 241 1.13 2.63 -20.89
CA SER A 241 0.12 2.76 -21.95
C SER A 241 -0.88 3.90 -21.71
N HIS A 242 -1.03 4.32 -20.43
CA HIS A 242 -1.82 5.48 -20.04
C HIS A 242 -0.99 6.77 -19.90
N GLY A 243 0.27 6.78 -20.36
CA GLY A 243 1.13 7.97 -20.38
C GLY A 243 1.82 8.29 -19.05
N MET A 244 1.82 7.38 -18.10
CA MET A 244 2.46 7.53 -16.80
C MET A 244 3.83 6.89 -16.78
N SER A 245 4.69 7.29 -15.85
CA SER A 245 5.98 6.66 -15.59
C SER A 245 5.90 5.69 -14.41
N VAL A 246 6.88 4.78 -14.35
CA VAL A 246 7.01 3.82 -13.25
C VAL A 246 8.38 3.88 -12.60
N ALA A 247 8.44 3.64 -11.29
CA ALA A 247 9.67 3.62 -10.53
C ALA A 247 9.88 2.27 -9.83
N LEU A 248 11.13 1.85 -9.73
CA LEU A 248 11.55 0.76 -8.86
C LEU A 248 12.19 1.35 -7.61
N ASP A 249 11.60 1.04 -6.47
CA ASP A 249 12.03 1.54 -5.16
C ASP A 249 13.08 0.65 -4.48
N ASP A 250 13.79 1.20 -3.50
CA ASP A 250 14.75 0.52 -2.62
C ASP A 250 15.86 -0.28 -3.35
N VAL A 251 16.34 0.19 -4.52
CA VAL A 251 17.39 -0.51 -5.25
C VAL A 251 18.72 -0.47 -4.49
N GLY A 252 19.26 -1.67 -4.25
CA GLY A 252 20.48 -1.85 -3.47
C GLY A 252 20.26 -2.35 -2.06
N ALA A 253 18.98 -2.42 -1.61
CA ALA A 253 18.56 -3.11 -0.40
C ALA A 253 17.60 -4.26 -0.75
N GLY A 254 17.56 -5.29 0.04
CA GLY A 254 16.56 -6.38 -0.04
C GLY A 254 16.46 -7.08 -1.40
N PHE A 255 15.27 -7.06 -1.99
CA PHE A 255 14.89 -7.79 -3.21
C PHE A 255 15.06 -6.97 -4.50
N SER A 256 15.10 -5.64 -4.46
CA SER A 256 15.33 -4.77 -5.63
C SER A 256 16.77 -4.85 -6.07
N THR A 257 17.09 -5.99 -6.66
CA THR A 257 18.43 -6.26 -7.18
C THR A 257 18.62 -5.59 -8.54
N ILE A 258 19.88 -5.42 -8.92
CA ILE A 258 20.25 -4.98 -10.27
C ILE A 258 19.60 -5.89 -11.36
N GLU A 259 19.43 -7.18 -11.06
CA GLU A 259 18.77 -8.13 -11.98
C GLU A 259 17.29 -7.76 -12.18
N VAL A 260 16.56 -7.48 -11.11
CA VAL A 260 15.15 -7.02 -11.15
C VAL A 260 15.04 -5.72 -11.93
N MET A 261 15.90 -4.75 -11.63
CA MET A 261 15.98 -3.47 -12.33
C MET A 261 16.19 -3.66 -13.85
N ASN A 262 17.14 -4.51 -14.25
CA ASN A 262 17.42 -4.79 -15.66
C ASN A 262 16.27 -5.50 -16.38
N ARG A 263 15.49 -6.32 -15.68
CA ARG A 263 14.30 -6.98 -16.25
C ARG A 263 13.13 -6.03 -16.42
N LEU A 264 12.89 -5.16 -15.44
CA LEU A 264 11.75 -4.24 -15.43
C LEU A 264 12.00 -2.99 -16.25
N LYS A 265 13.26 -2.53 -16.33
CA LYS A 265 13.66 -1.28 -17.00
C LYS A 265 12.74 -0.12 -16.62
N PRO A 266 12.69 0.25 -15.33
CA PRO A 266 11.81 1.32 -14.87
C PRO A 266 12.25 2.68 -15.42
N ASP A 267 11.31 3.63 -15.51
CA ASP A 267 11.61 5.01 -15.93
C ASP A 267 12.41 5.75 -14.85
N PHE A 268 12.23 5.35 -13.59
CA PHE A 268 12.97 5.86 -12.44
C PHE A 268 13.50 4.70 -11.57
N VAL A 269 14.73 4.85 -11.10
CA VAL A 269 15.41 3.93 -10.19
C VAL A 269 15.72 4.68 -8.91
N LYS A 270 15.13 4.29 -7.79
CA LYS A 270 15.37 4.91 -6.49
C LYS A 270 16.43 4.08 -5.75
N ILE A 271 17.55 4.72 -5.41
CA ILE A 271 18.63 4.07 -4.66
C ILE A 271 18.32 4.22 -3.18
N ASP A 272 18.23 3.09 -2.48
CA ASP A 272 17.90 3.03 -1.06
C ASP A 272 18.88 3.81 -0.19
N ARG A 273 18.36 4.40 0.88
CA ARG A 273 19.12 5.16 1.87
C ARG A 273 20.32 4.39 2.41
N SER A 274 20.27 3.08 2.58
CA SER A 274 21.37 2.29 3.13
C SER A 274 22.65 2.39 2.30
N LEU A 275 22.53 2.60 0.98
CA LEU A 275 23.66 2.88 0.09
C LEU A 275 24.06 4.35 0.12
N ILE A 276 23.12 5.27 0.29
CA ILE A 276 23.37 6.72 0.24
C ILE A 276 24.01 7.25 1.52
N ASP A 277 23.53 6.77 2.68
CA ASP A 277 24.05 7.17 3.98
C ASP A 277 25.58 6.99 4.06
N HIS A 278 26.31 8.09 4.24
CA HIS A 278 27.79 8.15 4.27
C HIS A 278 28.49 7.61 3.00
N CYS A 279 27.84 7.66 1.83
CA CYS A 279 28.43 7.20 0.56
C CYS A 279 29.67 8.01 0.14
N ASP A 280 29.80 9.24 0.59
CA ASP A 280 30.95 10.12 0.35
C ASP A 280 32.28 9.55 0.92
N HIS A 281 32.19 8.66 1.91
CA HIS A 281 33.37 8.05 2.56
C HIS A 281 33.50 6.54 2.34
N ASP A 282 32.49 5.85 1.81
CA ASP A 282 32.51 4.38 1.62
C ASP A 282 32.70 3.99 0.17
N LEU A 283 33.93 3.55 -0.16
CA LEU A 283 34.30 3.11 -1.52
C LEU A 283 33.45 1.93 -2.04
N ASN A 284 32.90 1.08 -1.15
CA ASN A 284 32.06 -0.03 -1.57
C ASN A 284 30.66 0.46 -1.97
N LYS A 285 30.08 1.36 -1.19
CA LYS A 285 28.81 2.03 -1.54
C LYS A 285 28.97 2.82 -2.84
N GLN A 286 30.06 3.59 -2.98
CA GLN A 286 30.36 4.34 -4.21
C GLN A 286 30.36 3.45 -5.45
N LYS A 287 31.03 2.29 -5.40
CA LYS A 287 31.06 1.33 -6.51
C LYS A 287 29.68 0.80 -6.86
N GLN A 288 28.87 0.49 -5.85
CA GLN A 288 27.51 0.01 -6.07
C GLN A 288 26.62 1.09 -6.68
N ILE A 289 26.67 2.31 -6.18
CA ILE A 289 25.92 3.47 -6.70
C ILE A 289 26.32 3.72 -8.16
N ILE A 290 27.62 3.78 -8.48
CA ILE A 290 28.11 3.97 -9.85
C ILE A 290 27.57 2.87 -10.77
N ASN A 291 27.62 1.60 -10.34
CA ASN A 291 27.11 0.49 -11.12
C ASN A 291 25.59 0.62 -11.40
N ILE A 292 24.79 1.00 -10.40
CA ILE A 292 23.35 1.25 -10.57
C ILE A 292 23.12 2.35 -11.61
N VAL A 293 23.86 3.47 -11.52
CA VAL A 293 23.75 4.60 -12.47
C VAL A 293 24.11 4.16 -13.90
N GLU A 294 25.22 3.42 -14.07
CA GLU A 294 25.65 2.94 -15.37
C GLU A 294 24.65 1.96 -16.00
N MET A 295 24.09 1.06 -15.20
CA MET A 295 23.08 0.12 -15.66
C MET A 295 21.76 0.81 -16.03
N SER A 296 21.32 1.77 -15.22
CA SER A 296 20.08 2.54 -15.49
C SER A 296 20.17 3.32 -16.80
N ARG A 297 21.33 3.85 -17.13
CA ARG A 297 21.56 4.56 -18.42
C ARG A 297 21.39 3.65 -19.65
N GLN A 298 21.59 2.35 -19.52
CA GLN A 298 21.44 1.42 -20.67
C GLN A 298 19.98 1.29 -21.16
N PHE A 299 19.00 1.64 -20.32
CA PHE A 299 17.59 1.65 -20.67
C PHE A 299 16.94 3.03 -20.49
N GLU A 300 17.75 4.09 -20.42
CA GLU A 300 17.31 5.51 -20.30
C GLU A 300 16.56 5.80 -18.97
N GLY A 301 16.74 4.96 -17.93
CA GLY A 301 16.19 5.15 -16.61
C GLY A 301 16.87 6.28 -15.86
N ARG A 302 16.09 7.16 -15.22
CA ARG A 302 16.59 8.25 -14.37
C ARG A 302 16.82 7.73 -12.96
N VAL A 303 17.91 8.16 -12.33
CA VAL A 303 18.28 7.71 -10.99
C VAL A 303 17.96 8.77 -9.95
N LEU A 304 17.30 8.35 -8.86
CA LEU A 304 16.97 9.15 -7.69
C LEU A 304 17.71 8.59 -6.47
N ALA A 305 18.47 9.41 -5.78
CA ALA A 305 19.10 9.04 -4.50
C ALA A 305 18.17 9.39 -3.34
N GLU A 306 17.92 8.43 -2.46
CA GLU A 306 17.05 8.59 -1.31
C GLU A 306 17.82 8.77 0.00
N GLY A 307 17.19 9.44 0.96
CA GLY A 307 17.71 9.56 2.31
C GLY A 307 18.92 10.47 2.44
N ILE A 308 19.12 11.40 1.52
CA ILE A 308 20.18 12.43 1.63
C ILE A 308 19.95 13.25 2.90
N GLU A 309 20.90 13.22 3.83
CA GLU A 309 20.89 14.02 5.05
C GLU A 309 22.03 15.05 5.13
N ARG A 310 23.07 14.89 4.29
CA ARG A 310 24.28 15.75 4.27
C ARG A 310 24.60 16.21 2.85
N ILE A 311 25.20 17.39 2.77
CA ILE A 311 25.61 17.97 1.47
C ILE A 311 26.68 17.11 0.78
N GLU A 312 27.58 16.47 1.54
CA GLU A 312 28.66 15.65 1.00
C GLU A 312 28.12 14.41 0.27
N GLU A 313 27.02 13.82 0.77
CA GLU A 313 26.30 12.72 0.11
C GLU A 313 25.70 13.21 -1.21
N PHE A 314 25.05 14.37 -1.19
CA PHE A 314 24.47 14.97 -2.41
C PHE A 314 25.55 15.33 -3.45
N ASP A 315 26.67 15.92 -3.01
CA ASP A 315 27.77 16.28 -3.89
C ASP A 315 28.39 15.05 -4.56
N PHE A 316 28.56 13.96 -3.81
CA PHE A 316 28.99 12.68 -4.38
C PHE A 316 27.97 12.17 -5.41
N CYS A 317 26.68 12.06 -5.05
CA CYS A 317 25.62 11.61 -5.93
C CYS A 317 25.57 12.42 -7.23
N ARG A 318 25.64 13.74 -7.13
CA ARG A 318 25.69 14.65 -8.28
C ARG A 318 26.92 14.42 -9.15
N SER A 319 28.09 14.19 -8.54
CA SER A 319 29.36 13.97 -9.26
C SER A 319 29.36 12.71 -10.11
N VAL A 320 28.63 11.67 -9.71
CA VAL A 320 28.51 10.41 -10.46
C VAL A 320 27.35 10.41 -11.45
N GLY A 321 26.59 11.51 -11.50
CA GLY A 321 25.51 11.75 -12.48
C GLY A 321 24.18 11.15 -12.10
N ILE A 322 23.83 11.16 -10.82
CA ILE A 322 22.47 10.93 -10.34
C ILE A 322 21.60 12.12 -10.74
N ASP A 323 20.40 11.84 -11.25
CA ASP A 323 19.51 12.83 -11.84
C ASP A 323 18.70 13.58 -10.79
N LEU A 324 18.29 12.90 -9.72
CA LEU A 324 17.36 13.38 -8.71
C LEU A 324 17.84 12.99 -7.31
N ALA A 325 17.39 13.76 -6.32
CA ALA A 325 17.69 13.50 -4.93
C ALA A 325 16.49 13.79 -4.02
N GLN A 326 16.38 13.03 -2.96
CA GLN A 326 15.39 13.18 -1.90
C GLN A 326 16.03 12.90 -0.54
N GLY A 327 15.61 13.62 0.48
CA GLY A 327 16.10 13.38 1.83
C GLY A 327 15.81 14.54 2.77
N TYR A 328 16.11 14.35 4.05
CA TYR A 328 15.86 15.37 5.07
C TYR A 328 16.70 16.63 4.88
N TYR A 329 17.78 16.54 4.12
CA TYR A 329 18.56 17.70 3.72
C TYR A 329 17.72 18.70 2.91
N PHE A 330 16.85 18.23 2.01
CA PHE A 330 16.01 19.08 1.17
C PHE A 330 14.63 19.36 1.82
N GLY A 331 14.19 18.51 2.71
CA GLY A 331 12.93 18.66 3.44
C GLY A 331 12.35 17.35 3.94
N LYS A 332 11.65 17.43 5.06
CA LYS A 332 10.88 16.33 5.62
C LYS A 332 9.50 16.28 4.96
N PRO A 333 8.82 15.10 4.99
CA PRO A 333 7.44 15.01 4.54
C PRO A 333 6.52 15.97 5.32
N THR A 334 5.76 16.79 4.60
CA THR A 334 4.83 17.77 5.18
C THR A 334 3.47 17.69 4.49
N ALA A 335 2.40 18.08 5.20
CA ALA A 335 1.05 18.11 4.66
C ALA A 335 0.90 19.16 3.53
N TYR A 336 1.70 20.21 3.58
CA TYR A 336 1.70 21.27 2.56
C TYR A 336 3.09 21.40 1.96
N PRO A 337 3.20 21.49 0.62
CA PRO A 337 4.49 21.65 -0.03
C PRO A 337 5.10 23.01 0.31
N PRO A 338 6.45 23.14 0.33
CA PRO A 338 7.10 24.43 0.46
C PRO A 338 6.67 25.33 -0.69
N GLN A 339 6.39 26.61 -0.39
CA GLN A 339 6.05 27.59 -1.41
C GLN A 339 7.32 27.99 -2.18
N GLY A 340 7.28 27.93 -3.50
CA GLY A 340 8.41 28.34 -4.33
C GLY A 340 8.19 28.04 -5.81
N PRO A 341 9.05 28.55 -6.69
CA PRO A 341 9.03 28.15 -8.08
C PRO A 341 9.49 26.69 -8.17
N TYR A 342 8.63 25.84 -8.70
CA TYR A 342 8.99 24.46 -9.02
C TYR A 342 9.67 24.43 -10.40
N GLY A 343 10.72 23.61 -10.53
CA GLY A 343 11.34 23.34 -11.81
C GLY A 343 10.37 22.60 -12.74
N LYS A 344 10.33 22.97 -14.02
CA LYS A 344 9.62 22.18 -15.02
C LYS A 344 10.51 21.04 -15.46
N THR A 345 10.03 19.81 -15.38
CA THR A 345 10.70 18.70 -16.06
C THR A 345 10.62 18.93 -17.56
N SER A 346 11.77 19.08 -18.23
CA SER A 346 11.84 18.99 -19.69
C SER A 346 11.30 17.62 -20.12
N ALA A 347 10.39 17.63 -21.08
CA ALA A 347 9.77 16.44 -21.66
C ALA A 347 10.80 15.53 -22.35
#